data_da6492db687a7272cc81e6cf09261e84
#
_entry.id   da6492db687a7272cc81e6cf09261e84
#
_cell.length_a   1.000
_cell.length_b   1.000
_cell.length_c   1.000
_cell.angle_alpha   90.00
_cell.angle_beta   90.00
_cell.angle_gamma   90.00
#
_symmetry.space_group_name_H-M   'P 1'
#
loop_
_entity.id
_entity.type
_entity.pdbx_description
1 polymer ?
#
loop_
_entity_poly.entity_id
_entity_poly.type
_entity_poly.pdbx_seq_one_letter_code
_entity_poly.pdbx_strand_id
1 'polypeptide(L)'
;MMKVGISTATFFSKVLTEDSFSVIQRCGGECAEVFLTTRYEYEPSFGDLLAERRDGLDIYSVHALNTQFEPELFNAVQRTRRDAEELYRKVLDVGRRMGARFYTFHGRMRLKRNMVVSPEAAGRRMRELGDIAQEYGITLCFENVHWAMFNSPEFFAEAKEHCPNVGAVLDIKQARQSGRDWREYVAVMGDRLMNVHVSDCDDTGAIKLVGRGTFPFGELVRVLKNAGYDGPLMIEQYADNYGDVAEVADAVTYLKHIVGGIYA
;
A
#
# COMPACT_ATOMS: atom_id res chain seq x y z
N MET A 1 4.71 12.03 15.14
CA MET A 1 3.34 12.37 14.64
C MET A 1 3.19 11.74 13.26
N MET A 2 2.09 11.07 12.99
CA MET A 2 1.83 10.46 11.69
C MET A 2 1.84 11.51 10.58
N LYS A 3 2.52 11.22 9.46
CA LYS A 3 2.46 12.05 8.24
C LYS A 3 1.19 11.75 7.46
N VAL A 4 0.76 12.67 6.60
CA VAL A 4 -0.28 12.44 5.61
C VAL A 4 0.37 12.37 4.24
N GLY A 5 0.31 11.20 3.62
CA GLY A 5 0.85 10.92 2.29
C GLY A 5 -0.25 10.69 1.25
N ILE A 6 0.15 10.63 -0.02
CA ILE A 6 -0.73 10.31 -1.13
C ILE A 6 -0.08 9.23 -2.00
N SER A 7 -0.82 8.16 -2.30
CA SER A 7 -0.43 7.18 -3.32
C SER A 7 -0.66 7.77 -4.72
N THR A 8 0.28 7.61 -5.64
CA THR A 8 0.09 8.03 -7.05
C THR A 8 -1.05 7.26 -7.72
N ALA A 9 -1.47 6.12 -7.17
CA ALA A 9 -2.68 5.41 -7.57
C ALA A 9 -3.94 6.30 -7.50
N THR A 10 -3.97 7.28 -6.58
CA THR A 10 -5.04 8.27 -6.48
C THR A 10 -5.21 9.06 -7.78
N PHE A 11 -4.14 9.27 -8.54
CA PHE A 11 -4.14 10.03 -9.79
C PHE A 11 -4.14 9.14 -11.04
N PHE A 12 -4.28 7.82 -10.88
CA PHE A 12 -4.28 6.88 -12.00
C PHE A 12 -5.23 7.34 -13.11
N SER A 13 -4.79 7.26 -14.36
CA SER A 13 -5.45 7.75 -15.59
C SER A 13 -5.65 9.29 -15.71
N LYS A 14 -5.36 10.08 -14.67
CA LYS A 14 -5.47 11.57 -14.71
C LYS A 14 -4.11 12.26 -14.82
N VAL A 15 -3.07 11.70 -14.21
CA VAL A 15 -1.72 12.27 -14.16
C VAL A 15 -0.72 11.14 -14.37
N LEU A 16 0.35 11.39 -15.12
CA LEU A 16 1.45 10.43 -15.25
C LEU A 16 2.18 10.25 -13.91
N THR A 17 2.73 9.07 -13.69
CA THR A 17 3.40 8.71 -12.42
C THR A 17 4.50 9.74 -12.07
N GLU A 18 5.36 10.08 -13.03
CA GLU A 18 6.46 11.04 -12.86
C GLU A 18 6.03 12.49 -12.63
N ASP A 19 4.82 12.86 -13.04
CA ASP A 19 4.26 14.20 -12.85
C ASP A 19 3.44 14.31 -11.55
N SER A 20 3.07 13.16 -10.95
CA SER A 20 2.24 13.10 -9.74
C SER A 20 2.93 13.71 -8.50
N PHE A 21 4.27 13.72 -8.47
CA PHE A 21 5.00 14.25 -7.30
C PHE A 21 4.74 15.73 -7.07
N SER A 22 4.77 16.54 -8.13
CA SER A 22 4.42 17.96 -8.03
C SER A 22 2.97 18.18 -7.63
N VAL A 23 2.07 17.28 -8.03
CA VAL A 23 0.66 17.30 -7.63
C VAL A 23 0.53 16.98 -6.14
N ILE A 24 1.21 15.94 -5.65
CA ILE A 24 1.23 15.57 -4.23
C ILE A 24 1.71 16.73 -3.37
N GLN A 25 2.79 17.39 -3.75
CA GLN A 25 3.32 18.55 -3.04
C GLN A 25 2.34 19.73 -3.04
N ARG A 26 1.71 20.04 -4.18
CA ARG A 26 0.66 21.10 -4.23
C ARG A 26 -0.55 20.76 -3.40
N CYS A 27 -0.94 19.50 -3.28
CA CYS A 27 -2.00 19.05 -2.37
C CYS A 27 -1.57 19.06 -0.90
N GLY A 28 -0.30 19.36 -0.60
CA GLY A 28 0.22 19.37 0.77
C GLY A 28 0.55 17.97 1.32
N GLY A 29 0.69 16.94 0.47
CA GLY A 29 1.17 15.62 0.87
C GLY A 29 2.61 15.68 1.38
N GLU A 30 2.91 14.94 2.45
CA GLU A 30 4.22 14.96 3.12
C GLU A 30 5.13 13.80 2.68
N CYS A 31 4.54 12.78 2.08
CA CYS A 31 5.23 11.64 1.49
C CYS A 31 4.36 11.02 0.39
N ALA A 32 4.97 10.14 -0.39
CA ALA A 32 4.29 9.45 -1.48
C ALA A 32 4.47 7.93 -1.40
N GLU A 33 3.45 7.20 -1.83
CA GLU A 33 3.59 5.86 -2.35
C GLU A 33 3.55 5.93 -3.88
N VAL A 34 4.47 5.24 -4.55
CA VAL A 34 4.56 5.25 -6.00
C VAL A 34 3.96 3.98 -6.58
N PHE A 35 2.84 4.11 -7.27
CA PHE A 35 2.14 3.02 -7.94
C PHE A 35 2.60 2.91 -9.39
N LEU A 36 3.35 1.86 -9.69
CA LEU A 36 3.87 1.54 -11.01
C LEU A 36 2.86 0.69 -11.79
N THR A 37 2.49 1.11 -12.98
CA THR A 37 1.36 0.55 -13.75
C THR A 37 1.76 -0.13 -15.04
N THR A 38 2.98 0.11 -15.54
CA THR A 38 3.45 -0.42 -16.81
C THR A 38 4.85 -1.03 -16.71
N ARG A 39 5.19 -1.91 -17.65
CA ARG A 39 6.54 -2.49 -17.71
C ARG A 39 7.63 -1.48 -18.03
N TYR A 40 7.28 -0.38 -18.70
CA TYR A 40 8.20 0.74 -18.92
C TYR A 40 8.61 1.38 -17.59
N GLU A 41 7.67 1.49 -16.66
CA GLU A 41 7.91 2.04 -15.32
C GLU A 41 8.76 1.10 -14.42
N TYR A 42 9.01 -0.15 -14.85
CA TYR A 42 9.90 -1.07 -14.15
C TYR A 42 11.36 -0.98 -14.63
N GLU A 43 11.66 -0.13 -15.61
CA GLU A 43 13.03 0.00 -16.09
C GLU A 43 13.85 0.94 -15.18
N PRO A 44 15.15 0.65 -14.95
CA PRO A 44 16.02 1.45 -14.10
C PRO A 44 16.04 2.93 -14.45
N SER A 45 15.98 3.26 -15.74
CA SER A 45 15.91 4.65 -16.23
C SER A 45 14.68 5.40 -15.76
N PHE A 46 13.55 4.70 -15.54
CA PHE A 46 12.36 5.32 -14.98
C PHE A 46 12.55 5.61 -13.48
N GLY A 47 13.22 4.71 -12.75
CA GLY A 47 13.61 4.97 -11.36
C GLY A 47 14.52 6.20 -11.20
N ASP A 48 15.46 6.39 -12.12
CA ASP A 48 16.33 7.57 -12.15
C ASP A 48 15.50 8.84 -12.45
N LEU A 49 14.59 8.79 -13.41
CA LEU A 49 13.66 9.88 -13.71
C LEU A 49 12.82 10.26 -12.46
N LEU A 50 12.27 9.27 -11.76
CA LEU A 50 11.49 9.51 -10.54
C LEU A 50 12.36 10.14 -9.43
N ALA A 51 13.60 9.68 -9.28
CA ALA A 51 14.55 10.25 -8.33
C ALA A 51 14.86 11.73 -8.61
N GLU A 52 14.96 12.12 -9.87
CA GLU A 52 15.15 13.51 -10.30
C GLU A 52 13.89 14.37 -10.06
N ARG A 53 12.71 13.79 -10.33
CA ARG A 53 11.43 14.51 -10.28
C ARG A 53 10.85 14.69 -8.88
N ARG A 54 11.31 13.94 -7.88
CA ARG A 54 10.73 13.95 -6.52
C ARG A 54 10.86 15.29 -5.78
N ASP A 55 11.82 16.13 -6.15
CA ASP A 55 12.05 17.48 -5.60
C ASP A 55 11.92 17.53 -4.04
N GLY A 56 12.67 16.65 -3.36
CA GLY A 56 12.67 16.54 -1.90
C GLY A 56 11.46 15.82 -1.29
N LEU A 57 10.45 15.39 -2.07
CA LEU A 57 9.35 14.58 -1.57
C LEU A 57 9.87 13.24 -1.01
N ASP A 58 9.42 12.87 0.19
CA ASP A 58 9.73 11.58 0.82
C ASP A 58 8.98 10.47 0.11
N ILE A 59 9.69 9.59 -0.61
CA ILE A 59 9.10 8.40 -1.22
C ILE A 59 9.08 7.29 -0.18
N TYR A 60 7.91 7.04 0.37
CA TYR A 60 7.73 6.10 1.46
C TYR A 60 7.75 4.65 0.99
N SER A 61 6.96 4.36 -0.04
CA SER A 61 6.76 3.00 -0.56
C SER A 61 6.64 2.97 -2.07
N VAL A 62 6.93 1.82 -2.65
CA VAL A 62 6.59 1.45 -4.02
C VAL A 62 5.45 0.43 -4.01
N HIS A 63 4.61 0.48 -4.99
CA HIS A 63 3.51 -0.42 -5.22
C HIS A 63 3.41 -0.75 -6.71
N ALA A 64 3.08 -1.96 -7.09
CA ALA A 64 2.97 -2.35 -8.49
C ALA A 64 1.56 -2.83 -8.84
N LEU A 65 1.16 -2.63 -10.09
CA LEU A 65 -0.10 -3.18 -10.58
C LEU A 65 -0.06 -4.72 -10.49
N ASN A 66 -0.77 -5.28 -9.53
CA ASN A 66 -0.74 -6.70 -9.14
C ASN A 66 -0.84 -7.66 -10.33
N THR A 67 -1.72 -7.37 -11.30
CA THR A 67 -1.98 -8.28 -12.44
C THR A 67 -0.80 -8.46 -13.38
N GLN A 68 0.26 -7.68 -13.24
CA GLN A 68 1.42 -7.73 -14.14
C GLN A 68 2.33 -8.94 -13.86
N PHE A 69 2.56 -9.30 -12.58
CA PHE A 69 3.47 -10.40 -12.24
C PHE A 69 3.29 -10.97 -10.83
N GLU A 70 2.72 -10.23 -9.87
CA GLU A 70 2.67 -10.68 -8.47
C GLU A 70 1.99 -12.04 -8.27
N PRO A 71 0.84 -12.37 -8.93
CA PRO A 71 0.22 -13.67 -8.81
C PRO A 71 1.15 -14.82 -9.27
N GLU A 72 2.00 -14.56 -10.28
CA GLU A 72 2.89 -15.56 -10.86
C GLU A 72 4.08 -15.88 -9.93
N LEU A 73 4.41 -15.02 -8.98
CA LEU A 73 5.39 -15.32 -7.92
C LEU A 73 5.00 -16.52 -7.06
N PHE A 74 3.70 -16.89 -7.06
CA PHE A 74 3.15 -18.06 -6.35
C PHE A 74 2.80 -19.23 -7.29
N ASN A 75 3.21 -19.17 -8.55
CA ASN A 75 2.90 -20.23 -9.52
C ASN A 75 3.61 -21.54 -9.15
N ALA A 76 2.95 -22.68 -9.38
CA ALA A 76 3.55 -23.99 -9.16
C ALA A 76 4.72 -24.27 -10.12
N VAL A 77 4.68 -23.70 -11.33
CA VAL A 77 5.72 -23.87 -12.35
C VAL A 77 6.90 -22.95 -12.06
N GLN A 78 8.07 -23.53 -11.80
CA GLN A 78 9.29 -22.80 -11.44
C GLN A 78 9.73 -21.78 -12.50
N ARG A 79 9.58 -22.09 -13.77
CA ARG A 79 9.92 -21.17 -14.87
C ARG A 79 9.11 -19.89 -14.79
N THR A 80 7.81 -20.00 -14.61
CA THR A 80 6.89 -18.85 -14.45
C THR A 80 7.25 -18.00 -13.23
N ARG A 81 7.60 -18.66 -12.10
CA ARG A 81 8.08 -17.92 -10.92
C ARG A 81 9.34 -17.12 -11.20
N ARG A 82 10.31 -17.69 -11.93
CA ARG A 82 11.57 -16.99 -12.28
C ARG A 82 11.30 -15.76 -13.14
N ASP A 83 10.45 -15.86 -14.15
CA ASP A 83 10.07 -14.74 -14.99
C ASP A 83 9.42 -13.61 -14.17
N ALA A 84 8.56 -13.97 -13.21
CA ALA A 84 7.94 -13.03 -12.29
C ALA A 84 8.94 -12.41 -11.29
N GLU A 85 9.91 -13.20 -10.81
CA GLU A 85 10.98 -12.71 -9.94
C GLU A 85 11.90 -11.70 -10.64
N GLU A 86 12.12 -11.84 -11.94
CA GLU A 86 12.86 -10.85 -12.73
C GLU A 86 12.13 -9.50 -12.77
N LEU A 87 10.80 -9.51 -12.96
CA LEU A 87 10.00 -8.29 -12.90
C LEU A 87 9.96 -7.70 -11.49
N TYR A 88 9.83 -8.55 -10.47
CA TYR A 88 9.87 -8.15 -9.07
C TYR A 88 11.18 -7.42 -8.73
N ARG A 89 12.33 -7.98 -9.12
CA ARG A 89 13.65 -7.35 -8.94
C ARG A 89 13.77 -6.00 -9.65
N LYS A 90 13.17 -5.85 -10.85
CA LYS A 90 13.12 -4.56 -11.55
C LYS A 90 12.34 -3.52 -10.75
N VAL A 91 11.16 -3.87 -10.24
CA VAL A 91 10.34 -2.97 -9.41
C VAL A 91 11.09 -2.57 -8.13
N LEU A 92 11.79 -3.52 -7.49
CA LEU A 92 12.60 -3.23 -6.32
C LEU A 92 13.77 -2.29 -6.64
N ASP A 93 14.43 -2.45 -7.80
CA ASP A 93 15.51 -1.54 -8.22
C ASP A 93 14.99 -0.12 -8.48
N VAL A 94 13.83 0.02 -9.11
CA VAL A 94 13.13 1.32 -9.28
C VAL A 94 12.83 1.92 -7.91
N GLY A 95 12.25 1.13 -6.99
CA GLY A 95 11.95 1.57 -5.62
C GLY A 95 13.20 2.07 -4.90
N ARG A 96 14.30 1.30 -4.95
CA ARG A 96 15.59 1.68 -4.35
C ARG A 96 16.13 2.99 -4.93
N ARG A 97 16.08 3.18 -6.26
CA ARG A 97 16.60 4.39 -6.95
C ARG A 97 15.87 5.64 -6.50
N MET A 98 14.55 5.60 -6.33
CA MET A 98 13.78 6.74 -5.86
C MET A 98 13.76 6.88 -4.33
N GLY A 99 14.37 5.94 -3.58
CA GLY A 99 14.52 6.00 -2.12
C GLY A 99 13.34 5.41 -1.33
N ALA A 100 12.52 4.57 -1.94
CA ALA A 100 11.46 3.86 -1.24
C ALA A 100 12.03 2.89 -0.19
N ARG A 101 11.38 2.80 0.95
CA ARG A 101 11.75 1.91 2.07
C ARG A 101 10.90 0.65 2.12
N PHE A 102 9.71 0.71 1.56
CA PHE A 102 8.71 -0.35 1.64
C PHE A 102 8.15 -0.69 0.26
N TYR A 103 7.73 -1.92 0.09
CA TYR A 103 6.97 -2.38 -1.07
C TYR A 103 5.60 -2.87 -0.61
N THR A 104 4.53 -2.22 -1.06
CA THR A 104 3.14 -2.65 -0.85
C THR A 104 2.79 -3.77 -1.81
N PHE A 105 2.45 -4.95 -1.28
CA PHE A 105 2.33 -6.18 -2.05
C PHE A 105 0.98 -6.87 -1.81
N HIS A 106 0.24 -7.14 -2.88
CA HIS A 106 -1.05 -7.84 -2.82
C HIS A 106 -0.91 -9.37 -2.79
N GLY A 107 0.06 -9.89 -3.53
CA GLY A 107 0.26 -11.32 -3.68
C GLY A 107 -0.72 -11.99 -4.63
N ARG A 108 -1.07 -13.25 -4.32
CA ARG A 108 -1.87 -14.09 -5.20
C ARG A 108 -3.36 -13.73 -5.14
N MET A 109 -3.97 -13.55 -6.31
CA MET A 109 -5.43 -13.40 -6.44
C MET A 109 -6.16 -14.71 -6.12
N ARG A 110 -7.32 -14.61 -5.50
CA ARG A 110 -8.24 -15.74 -5.28
C ARG A 110 -9.18 -15.86 -6.48
N LEU A 111 -8.84 -16.72 -7.42
CA LEU A 111 -9.62 -16.92 -8.65
C LEU A 111 -10.98 -17.60 -8.40
N LYS A 112 -11.15 -18.28 -7.27
CA LYS A 112 -12.41 -18.92 -6.87
C LYS A 112 -12.69 -18.57 -5.40
N ARG A 113 -13.96 -18.34 -5.09
CA ARG A 113 -14.42 -17.99 -3.73
C ARG A 113 -14.00 -19.03 -2.67
N ASN A 114 -13.92 -20.30 -3.06
CA ASN A 114 -13.56 -21.43 -2.20
C ASN A 114 -12.09 -21.86 -2.32
N MET A 115 -11.22 -21.04 -2.94
CA MET A 115 -9.81 -21.37 -3.01
C MET A 115 -9.18 -21.25 -1.63
N VAL A 116 -8.77 -22.39 -1.08
CA VAL A 116 -7.99 -22.42 0.17
C VAL A 116 -6.53 -22.14 -0.17
N VAL A 117 -5.98 -21.12 0.45
CA VAL A 117 -4.55 -20.81 0.41
C VAL A 117 -4.01 -21.12 1.80
N SER A 118 -3.01 -22.01 1.88
CA SER A 118 -2.34 -22.28 3.17
C SER A 118 -1.56 -21.04 3.62
N PRO A 119 -1.89 -20.45 4.79
CA PRO A 119 -1.15 -19.31 5.32
C PRO A 119 0.32 -19.63 5.56
N GLU A 120 0.62 -20.85 6.04
CA GLU A 120 1.99 -21.31 6.24
C GLU A 120 2.78 -21.36 4.91
N ALA A 121 2.22 -21.94 3.85
CA ALA A 121 2.88 -22.01 2.54
C ALA A 121 3.04 -20.61 1.93
N ALA A 122 2.04 -19.74 2.09
CA ALA A 122 2.11 -18.34 1.68
C ALA A 122 3.20 -17.59 2.46
N GLY A 123 3.25 -17.77 3.79
CA GLY A 123 4.26 -17.15 4.64
C GLY A 123 5.67 -17.56 4.25
N ARG A 124 5.93 -18.85 4.03
CA ARG A 124 7.24 -19.31 3.55
C ARG A 124 7.65 -18.64 2.23
N ARG A 125 6.71 -18.55 1.28
CA ARG A 125 6.98 -17.88 0.01
C ARG A 125 7.19 -16.38 0.20
N MET A 126 6.42 -15.73 1.05
CA MET A 126 6.60 -14.33 1.40
C MET A 126 7.96 -14.06 2.05
N ARG A 127 8.46 -14.98 2.87
CA ARG A 127 9.82 -14.89 3.43
C ARG A 127 10.88 -14.85 2.34
N GLU A 128 10.82 -15.79 1.36
CA GLU A 128 11.75 -15.80 0.22
C GLU A 128 11.71 -14.48 -0.57
N LEU A 129 10.52 -13.95 -0.82
CA LEU A 129 10.34 -12.66 -1.51
C LEU A 129 10.84 -11.48 -0.65
N GLY A 130 10.62 -11.55 0.66
CA GLY A 130 11.16 -10.57 1.61
C GLY A 130 12.69 -10.57 1.64
N ASP A 131 13.33 -11.75 1.57
CA ASP A 131 14.80 -11.86 1.48
C ASP A 131 15.31 -11.19 0.20
N ILE A 132 14.63 -11.38 -0.94
CA ILE A 132 14.94 -10.69 -2.20
C ILE A 132 14.78 -9.16 -2.06
N ALA A 133 13.70 -8.69 -1.42
CA ALA A 133 13.47 -7.25 -1.24
C ALA A 133 14.58 -6.61 -0.38
N GLN A 134 15.06 -7.31 0.62
CA GLN A 134 16.15 -6.84 1.49
C GLN A 134 17.47 -6.64 0.74
N GLU A 135 17.74 -7.39 -0.35
CA GLU A 135 18.90 -7.15 -1.22
C GLU A 135 18.91 -5.72 -1.81
N TYR A 136 17.73 -5.10 -1.91
CA TYR A 136 17.53 -3.72 -2.39
C TYR A 136 17.33 -2.70 -1.26
N GLY A 137 17.43 -3.13 0.00
CA GLY A 137 17.18 -2.28 1.16
C GLY A 137 15.69 -1.93 1.35
N ILE A 138 14.79 -2.74 0.80
CA ILE A 138 13.33 -2.55 0.86
C ILE A 138 12.71 -3.64 1.73
N THR A 139 11.78 -3.26 2.59
CA THR A 139 10.94 -4.21 3.32
C THR A 139 9.67 -4.51 2.53
N LEU A 140 9.45 -5.78 2.20
CA LEU A 140 8.19 -6.24 1.61
C LEU A 140 7.08 -6.16 2.64
N CYS A 141 5.94 -5.52 2.29
CA CYS A 141 4.79 -5.36 3.19
C CYS A 141 3.53 -5.95 2.55
N PHE A 142 2.90 -6.88 3.27
CA PHE A 142 1.76 -7.61 2.78
C PHE A 142 0.47 -6.82 3.10
N GLU A 143 -0.28 -6.45 2.07
CA GLU A 143 -1.53 -5.70 2.19
C GLU A 143 -2.73 -6.62 2.36
N ASN A 144 -3.67 -6.26 3.24
CA ASN A 144 -4.96 -6.92 3.34
C ASN A 144 -5.85 -6.53 2.15
N VAL A 145 -6.13 -7.47 1.27
CA VAL A 145 -6.92 -7.22 0.06
C VAL A 145 -8.03 -8.25 -0.07
N HIS A 146 -9.29 -7.80 -0.21
CA HIS A 146 -10.48 -8.66 -0.16
C HIS A 146 -10.51 -9.77 -1.24
N TRP A 147 -9.91 -9.53 -2.40
CA TRP A 147 -9.83 -10.48 -3.50
C TRP A 147 -8.52 -11.28 -3.53
N ALA A 148 -7.55 -10.94 -2.69
CA ALA A 148 -6.27 -11.63 -2.60
C ALA A 148 -6.25 -12.69 -1.48
N MET A 149 -5.13 -13.38 -1.33
CA MET A 149 -4.96 -14.44 -0.32
C MET A 149 -4.98 -13.89 1.10
N PHE A 150 -4.40 -12.70 1.36
CA PHE A 150 -4.50 -12.04 2.64
C PHE A 150 -5.77 -11.18 2.70
N ASN A 151 -6.87 -11.78 3.10
CA ASN A 151 -8.18 -11.12 3.20
C ASN A 151 -8.85 -11.27 4.56
N SER A 152 -8.16 -11.82 5.54
CA SER A 152 -8.65 -11.91 6.91
C SER A 152 -7.52 -11.77 7.94
N PRO A 153 -7.81 -11.28 9.15
CA PRO A 153 -6.82 -11.19 10.23
C PRO A 153 -6.20 -12.55 10.58
N GLU A 154 -7.00 -13.61 10.57
CA GLU A 154 -6.55 -14.97 10.91
C GLU A 154 -5.50 -15.47 9.92
N PHE A 155 -5.66 -15.16 8.63
CA PHE A 155 -4.67 -15.52 7.63
C PHE A 155 -3.32 -14.88 7.94
N PHE A 156 -3.29 -13.60 8.27
CA PHE A 156 -2.05 -12.91 8.59
C PHE A 156 -1.45 -13.40 9.92
N ALA A 157 -2.28 -13.64 10.93
CA ALA A 157 -1.84 -14.15 12.23
C ALA A 157 -1.04 -15.45 12.10
N GLU A 158 -1.47 -16.35 11.19
CA GLU A 158 -0.75 -17.61 10.92
C GLU A 158 0.43 -17.40 9.96
N ALA A 159 0.25 -16.65 8.86
CA ALA A 159 1.29 -16.47 7.85
C ALA A 159 2.53 -15.75 8.38
N LYS A 160 2.36 -14.75 9.25
CA LYS A 160 3.47 -13.94 9.80
C LYS A 160 4.49 -14.75 10.60
N GLU A 161 4.08 -15.88 11.18
CA GLU A 161 4.98 -16.78 11.91
C GLU A 161 6.04 -17.42 10.99
N HIS A 162 5.75 -17.47 9.68
CA HIS A 162 6.61 -18.05 8.66
C HIS A 162 7.38 -17.02 7.83
N CYS A 163 7.13 -15.72 8.01
CA CYS A 163 7.80 -14.61 7.31
C CYS A 163 8.19 -13.47 8.26
N PRO A 164 9.19 -13.68 9.14
CA PRO A 164 9.59 -12.67 10.13
C PRO A 164 10.16 -11.39 9.51
N ASN A 165 10.58 -11.42 8.27
CA ASN A 165 11.18 -10.32 7.49
C ASN A 165 10.17 -9.52 6.65
N VAL A 166 8.87 -9.76 6.83
CA VAL A 166 7.79 -9.13 6.06
C VAL A 166 6.94 -8.24 6.96
N GLY A 167 6.70 -7.00 6.53
CA GLY A 167 5.78 -6.07 7.16
C GLY A 167 4.33 -6.24 6.67
N ALA A 168 3.47 -5.34 7.08
CA ALA A 168 2.07 -5.30 6.70
C ALA A 168 1.61 -3.90 6.29
N VAL A 169 0.62 -3.84 5.42
CA VAL A 169 -0.13 -2.63 5.05
C VAL A 169 -1.59 -2.85 5.40
N LEU A 170 -2.18 -1.94 6.13
CA LEU A 170 -3.61 -1.91 6.39
C LEU A 170 -4.30 -1.05 5.35
N ASP A 171 -5.14 -1.62 4.52
CA ASP A 171 -6.14 -0.87 3.74
C ASP A 171 -7.52 -1.01 4.41
N ILE A 172 -8.06 0.12 4.91
CA ILE A 172 -9.35 0.15 5.63
C ILE A 172 -10.53 -0.13 4.70
N LYS A 173 -10.45 0.25 3.42
CA LYS A 173 -11.44 -0.06 2.39
C LYS A 173 -11.50 -1.56 2.14
N GLN A 174 -10.34 -2.20 1.99
CA GLN A 174 -10.23 -3.63 1.76
C GLN A 174 -10.68 -4.46 2.98
N ALA A 175 -10.38 -4.01 4.19
CA ALA A 175 -10.88 -4.62 5.43
C ALA A 175 -12.41 -4.66 5.41
N ARG A 176 -13.06 -3.53 5.13
CA ARG A 176 -14.51 -3.43 5.01
C ARG A 176 -15.08 -4.32 3.89
N GLN A 177 -14.46 -4.33 2.72
CA GLN A 177 -14.88 -5.17 1.60
C GLN A 177 -14.73 -6.66 1.89
N SER A 178 -13.82 -7.04 2.78
CA SER A 178 -13.69 -8.39 3.34
C SER A 178 -14.77 -8.72 4.38
N GLY A 179 -15.60 -7.74 4.77
CA GLY A 179 -16.59 -7.89 5.84
C GLY A 179 -15.98 -7.97 7.24
N ARG A 180 -14.81 -7.38 7.43
CA ARG A 180 -14.03 -7.43 8.67
C ARG A 180 -13.83 -6.04 9.28
N ASP A 181 -13.66 -5.99 10.60
CA ASP A 181 -13.28 -4.77 11.30
C ASP A 181 -11.77 -4.49 11.09
N TRP A 182 -11.43 -3.30 10.65
CA TRP A 182 -10.04 -2.86 10.48
C TRP A 182 -9.23 -2.93 11.79
N ARG A 183 -9.88 -2.84 12.96
CA ARG A 183 -9.23 -2.96 14.27
C ARG A 183 -8.64 -4.35 14.49
N GLU A 184 -9.30 -5.39 13.96
CA GLU A 184 -8.78 -6.76 14.02
C GLU A 184 -7.47 -6.89 13.27
N TYR A 185 -7.35 -6.21 12.11
CA TYR A 185 -6.09 -6.15 11.35
C TYR A 185 -5.00 -5.40 12.10
N VAL A 186 -5.30 -4.22 12.68
CA VAL A 186 -4.31 -3.49 13.52
C VAL A 186 -3.78 -4.39 14.62
N ALA A 187 -4.65 -5.14 15.31
CA ALA A 187 -4.26 -6.01 16.41
C ALA A 187 -3.33 -7.15 15.96
N VAL A 188 -3.59 -7.79 14.81
CA VAL A 188 -2.75 -8.91 14.34
C VAL A 188 -1.48 -8.44 13.64
N MET A 189 -1.49 -7.28 12.98
CA MET A 189 -0.32 -6.69 12.35
C MET A 189 0.70 -6.19 13.39
N GLY A 190 0.21 -5.54 14.45
CA GLY A 190 1.05 -5.10 15.57
C GLY A 190 2.22 -4.23 15.10
N ASP A 191 3.42 -4.56 15.57
CA ASP A 191 4.68 -3.90 15.24
C ASP A 191 5.14 -4.08 13.77
N ARG A 192 4.46 -4.94 13.01
CA ARG A 192 4.71 -5.12 11.58
C ARG A 192 3.90 -4.19 10.69
N LEU A 193 2.99 -3.40 11.24
CA LEU A 193 2.22 -2.42 10.47
C LEU A 193 3.12 -1.27 10.03
N MET A 194 3.40 -1.19 8.71
CA MET A 194 4.32 -0.21 8.13
C MET A 194 3.62 0.91 7.36
N ASN A 195 2.43 0.65 6.81
CA ASN A 195 1.68 1.65 6.05
C ASN A 195 0.18 1.47 6.28
N VAL A 196 -0.59 2.57 6.17
CA VAL A 196 -2.05 2.54 6.29
C VAL A 196 -2.65 3.29 5.11
N HIS A 197 -3.33 2.55 4.23
CA HIS A 197 -4.11 3.12 3.13
C HIS A 197 -5.46 3.58 3.62
N VAL A 198 -5.81 4.82 3.31
CA VAL A 198 -7.05 5.45 3.74
C VAL A 198 -7.88 5.95 2.56
N SER A 199 -9.16 5.65 2.61
CA SER A 199 -10.24 6.21 1.81
C SER A 199 -11.46 6.36 2.71
N ASP A 200 -12.45 7.16 2.30
CA ASP A 200 -13.68 7.29 3.06
C ASP A 200 -14.79 6.41 2.47
N CYS A 201 -15.90 6.32 3.17
CA CYS A 201 -17.10 5.65 2.69
C CYS A 201 -18.34 6.30 3.30
N ASP A 202 -19.45 6.26 2.58
CA ASP A 202 -20.76 6.60 3.14
C ASP A 202 -21.43 5.43 3.87
N ASP A 203 -22.60 5.70 4.43
CA ASP A 203 -23.37 4.70 5.19
C ASP A 203 -23.81 3.50 4.34
N THR A 204 -23.87 3.64 3.02
CA THR A 204 -24.17 2.53 2.10
C THR A 204 -22.94 1.67 1.80
N GLY A 205 -21.75 2.16 2.14
CA GLY A 205 -20.46 1.52 1.84
C GLY A 205 -19.84 1.96 0.53
N ALA A 206 -20.43 2.92 -0.17
CA ALA A 206 -19.82 3.50 -1.36
C ALA A 206 -18.56 4.28 -0.99
N ILE A 207 -17.47 4.04 -1.73
CA ILE A 207 -16.19 4.69 -1.49
C ILE A 207 -16.29 6.18 -1.83
N LYS A 208 -15.76 7.01 -0.94
CA LYS A 208 -15.73 8.47 -1.04
C LYS A 208 -14.31 8.97 -0.85
N LEU A 209 -14.05 10.17 -1.36
CA LEU A 209 -12.84 10.89 -1.02
C LEU A 209 -12.81 11.15 0.49
N VAL A 210 -11.63 11.06 1.08
CA VAL A 210 -11.42 11.29 2.52
C VAL A 210 -12.02 12.62 2.96
N GLY A 211 -12.82 12.61 4.02
CA GLY A 211 -13.56 13.74 4.55
C GLY A 211 -14.93 13.98 3.90
N ARG A 212 -15.35 13.12 2.95
CA ARG A 212 -16.67 13.20 2.29
C ARG A 212 -17.60 12.04 2.61
N GLY A 213 -17.24 11.24 3.59
CA GLY A 213 -18.02 10.12 4.08
C GLY A 213 -18.23 10.19 5.60
N THR A 214 -18.39 9.03 6.20
CA THR A 214 -18.69 8.87 7.63
C THR A 214 -17.65 8.02 8.36
N PHE A 215 -16.52 7.67 7.72
CA PHE A 215 -15.51 6.84 8.37
C PHE A 215 -14.87 7.57 9.57
N PRO A 216 -14.73 6.91 10.74
CA PRO A 216 -14.30 7.55 11.98
C PRO A 216 -12.76 7.73 12.05
N PHE A 217 -12.16 8.60 11.22
CA PHE A 217 -10.71 8.83 11.17
C PHE A 217 -10.10 9.22 12.51
N GLY A 218 -10.82 9.98 13.34
CA GLY A 218 -10.35 10.32 14.68
C GLY A 218 -10.16 9.09 15.58
N GLU A 219 -10.98 8.07 15.41
CA GLU A 219 -10.83 6.79 16.11
C GLU A 219 -9.66 5.99 15.52
N LEU A 220 -9.55 5.91 14.18
CA LEU A 220 -8.42 5.27 13.51
C LEU A 220 -7.08 5.80 14.04
N VAL A 221 -6.90 7.13 14.03
CA VAL A 221 -5.66 7.77 14.48
C VAL A 221 -5.36 7.44 15.95
N ARG A 222 -6.38 7.44 16.84
CA ARG A 222 -6.19 7.06 18.25
C ARG A 222 -5.78 5.60 18.42
N VAL A 223 -6.42 4.69 17.69
CA VAL A 223 -6.09 3.25 17.75
C VAL A 223 -4.67 3.02 17.24
N LEU A 224 -4.29 3.60 16.10
CA LEU A 224 -2.94 3.50 15.54
C LEU A 224 -1.88 4.09 16.50
N LYS A 225 -2.14 5.27 17.07
CA LYS A 225 -1.25 5.88 18.07
C LYS A 225 -1.05 4.96 19.30
N ASN A 226 -2.13 4.38 19.81
CA ASN A 226 -2.07 3.46 20.96
C ASN A 226 -1.37 2.14 20.62
N ALA A 227 -1.42 1.70 19.36
CA ALA A 227 -0.67 0.55 18.86
C ALA A 227 0.83 0.83 18.61
N GLY A 228 1.27 2.08 18.81
CA GLY A 228 2.66 2.49 18.57
C GLY A 228 3.00 2.73 17.10
N TYR A 229 2.00 2.82 16.22
CA TYR A 229 2.23 3.11 14.81
C TYR A 229 2.67 4.56 14.60
N ASP A 230 3.75 4.77 13.86
CA ASP A 230 4.34 6.07 13.54
C ASP A 230 4.51 6.34 12.03
N GLY A 231 4.08 5.39 11.19
CA GLY A 231 4.04 5.51 9.73
C GLY A 231 3.00 6.53 9.24
N PRO A 232 2.85 6.69 7.91
CA PRO A 232 1.92 7.63 7.33
C PRO A 232 0.47 7.12 7.27
N LEU A 233 -0.48 8.05 7.17
CA LEU A 233 -1.79 7.80 6.60
C LEU A 233 -1.69 8.10 5.10
N MET A 234 -1.73 7.07 4.27
CA MET A 234 -1.56 7.17 2.82
C MET A 234 -2.93 7.21 2.14
N ILE A 235 -3.30 8.37 1.59
CA ILE A 235 -4.53 8.49 0.80
C ILE A 235 -4.37 7.65 -0.46
N GLU A 236 -5.20 6.61 -0.58
CA GLU A 236 -5.31 5.79 -1.78
C GLU A 236 -6.78 5.75 -2.23
N GLN A 237 -7.05 6.48 -3.31
CA GLN A 237 -8.41 6.76 -3.76
C GLN A 237 -8.57 6.37 -5.24
N TYR A 238 -9.75 5.89 -5.62
CA TYR A 238 -10.05 5.74 -7.05
C TYR A 238 -10.24 7.11 -7.70
N ALA A 239 -9.67 7.30 -8.88
CA ALA A 239 -9.74 8.56 -9.63
C ALA A 239 -11.19 9.03 -9.94
N ASP A 240 -12.13 8.10 -9.97
CA ASP A 240 -13.56 8.39 -10.22
C ASP A 240 -14.30 8.92 -8.97
N ASN A 241 -13.69 8.89 -7.78
CA ASN A 241 -14.32 9.35 -6.55
C ASN A 241 -14.16 10.86 -6.29
N TYR A 242 -13.48 11.58 -7.19
CA TYR A 242 -13.32 13.04 -7.13
C TYR A 242 -13.28 13.63 -8.56
N GLY A 243 -13.69 14.87 -8.72
CA GLY A 243 -13.68 15.58 -10.00
C GLY A 243 -12.35 16.25 -10.28
N ASP A 244 -11.97 17.20 -9.43
CA ASP A 244 -10.74 17.99 -9.55
C ASP A 244 -9.67 17.47 -8.58
N VAL A 245 -8.40 17.48 -9.02
CA VAL A 245 -7.24 17.16 -8.19
C VAL A 245 -7.14 18.05 -6.94
N ALA A 246 -7.60 19.30 -7.03
CA ALA A 246 -7.66 20.23 -5.87
C ALA A 246 -8.49 19.66 -4.69
N GLU A 247 -9.48 18.81 -4.96
CA GLU A 247 -10.28 18.17 -3.91
C GLU A 247 -9.43 17.22 -3.03
N VAL A 248 -8.34 16.67 -3.57
CA VAL A 248 -7.39 15.85 -2.81
C VAL A 248 -6.64 16.69 -1.77
N ALA A 249 -6.41 17.98 -2.02
CA ALA A 249 -5.82 18.91 -1.03
C ALA A 249 -6.74 19.10 0.19
N ASP A 250 -8.06 19.14 -0.02
CA ASP A 250 -9.04 19.19 1.08
C ASP A 250 -8.94 17.93 1.95
N ALA A 251 -8.81 16.75 1.33
CA ALA A 251 -8.65 15.48 2.01
C ALA A 251 -7.37 15.45 2.87
N VAL A 252 -6.25 15.94 2.34
CA VAL A 252 -4.98 16.07 3.08
C VAL A 252 -5.16 17.01 4.29
N THR A 253 -5.75 18.17 4.06
CA THR A 253 -6.00 19.16 5.11
C THR A 253 -6.87 18.60 6.23
N TYR A 254 -7.93 17.88 5.86
CA TYR A 254 -8.83 17.21 6.80
C TYR A 254 -8.10 16.20 7.69
N LEU A 255 -7.29 15.31 7.09
CA LEU A 255 -6.52 14.33 7.88
C LEU A 255 -5.46 14.98 8.76
N LYS A 256 -4.75 15.99 8.26
CA LYS A 256 -3.77 16.75 9.06
C LYS A 256 -4.40 17.41 10.28
N HIS A 257 -5.61 17.94 10.12
CA HIS A 257 -6.36 18.53 11.25
C HIS A 257 -6.68 17.46 12.31
N ILE A 258 -7.15 16.28 11.91
CA ILE A 258 -7.44 15.19 12.83
C ILE A 258 -6.17 14.69 13.53
N VAL A 259 -5.10 14.44 12.78
CA VAL A 259 -3.82 14.02 13.35
C VAL A 259 -3.29 15.06 14.34
N GLY A 260 -3.25 16.33 13.94
CA GLY A 260 -2.81 17.44 14.80
C GLY A 260 -3.57 17.52 16.11
N GLY A 261 -4.90 17.44 16.07
CA GLY A 261 -5.76 17.49 17.26
C GLY A 261 -5.59 16.30 18.22
N ILE A 262 -5.08 15.14 17.75
CA ILE A 262 -4.84 13.96 18.59
C ILE A 262 -3.42 13.93 19.16
N TYR A 263 -2.48 14.62 18.52
CA TYR A 263 -1.08 14.70 18.98
C TYR A 263 -0.77 15.99 19.76
N ALA A 264 -1.69 16.99 19.74
CA ALA A 264 -1.63 18.16 20.60
C ALA A 264 -1.95 17.80 22.06
#